data_0aa626f4773de6b3681736e0bea89902
#
_entry.id   0aa626f4773de6b3681736e0bea89902
#
_cell.length_a   1.000
_cell.length_b   1.000
_cell.length_c   1.000
_cell.angle_alpha   90.00
_cell.angle_beta   90.00
_cell.angle_gamma   90.00
#
_symmetry.space_group_name_H-M   'P 1'
#
loop_
_entity.id
_entity.type
_entity.pdbx_description
1 polymer ?
#
loop_
_entity_poly.entity_id
_entity_poly.type
_entity_poly.pdbx_seq_one_letter_code
_entity_poly.pdbx_strand_id
1 'polypeptide(L)'
;ALDYSGLLVDSKESTGNSSKSEGFVFSGSDYFYPVFISKNSTVTFDMEVSLPDPWESVSQGKREKLKTAKGRRVVRWNSNFPSEQIFLIANRFSVYEEKHGNISLYAFLLQDESNLANRYIQTAKYYIDLYSRFLGPYPYSKFALVENARQTGLGMPSFTLMGSRIIRFPFILHSSYPHEILHNWWGNGVFADPNVGNWSEGLTAYLADHFLLEAKGKGSQY
;
A
#
# COMPACT_ATOMS: atom_id res chain seq x y z
N ALA A 1 17.99 22.80 6.63
CA ALA A 1 17.06 22.45 5.55
C ALA A 1 17.87 22.09 4.30
N LEU A 2 17.47 21.03 3.63
CA LEU A 2 18.02 20.69 2.31
C LEU A 2 16.99 21.11 1.26
N ASP A 3 17.42 21.85 0.27
CA ASP A 3 16.65 22.16 -0.92
C ASP A 3 17.34 21.52 -2.12
N TYR A 4 16.63 20.69 -2.85
CA TYR A 4 17.17 20.00 -4.01
C TYR A 4 16.09 19.86 -5.09
N SER A 5 16.55 19.86 -6.33
CA SER A 5 15.71 19.64 -7.50
C SER A 5 16.39 18.68 -8.46
N GLY A 6 15.62 17.96 -9.24
CA GLY A 6 16.14 17.02 -10.21
C GLY A 6 15.02 16.39 -11.03
N LEU A 7 15.40 15.70 -12.09
CA LEU A 7 14.50 14.85 -12.86
C LEU A 7 14.45 13.48 -12.16
N LEU A 8 13.26 13.10 -11.68
CA LEU A 8 13.01 11.75 -11.20
C LEU A 8 12.65 10.88 -12.39
N VAL A 9 13.44 9.83 -12.60
CA VAL A 9 13.21 8.82 -13.64
C VAL A 9 12.86 7.51 -12.94
N ASP A 10 11.73 6.90 -13.30
CA ASP A 10 11.42 5.55 -12.83
C ASP A 10 12.44 4.57 -13.42
N SER A 11 13.38 4.12 -12.60
CA SER A 11 14.49 3.23 -12.99
C SER A 11 14.02 1.88 -13.53
N LYS A 12 12.74 1.53 -13.36
CA LYS A 12 12.14 0.27 -13.82
C LYS A 12 11.51 0.36 -15.21
N GLU A 13 11.54 1.53 -15.87
CA GLU A 13 11.06 1.67 -17.27
C GLU A 13 12.03 1.14 -18.33
N SER A 14 13.24 0.70 -17.98
CA SER A 14 14.30 0.38 -18.95
C SER A 14 14.24 -1.00 -19.62
N THR A 15 13.21 -1.79 -19.41
CA THR A 15 13.05 -3.10 -20.09
C THR A 15 11.70 -3.26 -20.78
N GLY A 16 11.66 -2.87 -22.07
CA GLY A 16 10.78 -3.47 -23.08
C GLY A 16 9.36 -2.93 -23.17
N ASN A 17 9.05 -2.33 -24.32
CA ASN A 17 7.74 -2.22 -25.00
C ASN A 17 6.47 -2.32 -24.11
N SER A 18 6.28 -1.46 -23.15
CA SER A 18 5.00 -1.24 -22.51
C SER A 18 4.49 0.16 -22.87
N SER A 19 3.24 0.23 -23.32
CA SER A 19 2.49 1.48 -23.40
C SER A 19 2.83 2.34 -22.20
N LYS A 20 3.24 3.58 -22.40
CA LYS A 20 3.60 4.54 -21.35
C LYS A 20 2.58 4.48 -20.23
N SER A 21 2.90 3.83 -19.10
CA SER A 21 2.10 3.94 -17.91
C SER A 21 2.21 5.39 -17.47
N GLU A 22 1.09 6.12 -17.43
CA GLU A 22 1.10 7.55 -17.08
C GLU A 22 1.48 7.80 -15.61
N GLY A 23 1.79 6.77 -14.81
CA GLY A 23 2.08 6.85 -13.37
C GLY A 23 3.51 6.53 -13.00
N PHE A 24 3.88 6.79 -11.75
CA PHE A 24 5.18 6.42 -11.20
C PHE A 24 5.03 5.75 -9.83
N VAL A 25 6.04 4.94 -9.48
CA VAL A 25 6.22 4.28 -8.18
C VAL A 25 7.64 4.55 -7.73
N PHE A 26 7.81 5.34 -6.68
CA PHE A 26 9.10 5.64 -6.07
C PHE A 26 9.23 5.01 -4.70
N SER A 27 10.44 4.59 -4.37
CA SER A 27 10.87 4.02 -3.10
C SER A 27 12.18 4.65 -2.64
N GLY A 28 12.74 4.22 -1.54
CA GLY A 28 14.05 4.68 -1.07
C GLY A 28 15.18 4.47 -2.08
N SER A 29 15.08 3.44 -2.93
CA SER A 29 16.07 3.15 -3.97
C SER A 29 16.07 4.14 -5.14
N ASP A 30 15.03 4.95 -5.28
CA ASP A 30 14.90 5.95 -6.33
C ASP A 30 15.44 7.33 -5.89
N TYR A 31 15.93 7.42 -4.65
CA TYR A 31 16.58 8.62 -4.08
C TYR A 31 15.77 9.91 -4.22
N PHE A 32 14.44 9.82 -4.19
CA PHE A 32 13.56 11.00 -4.28
C PHE A 32 13.51 11.81 -2.97
N TYR A 33 14.10 11.29 -1.91
CA TYR A 33 14.33 11.95 -0.62
C TYR A 33 15.74 11.59 -0.11
N PRO A 34 16.33 12.38 0.83
CA PRO A 34 17.61 12.05 1.44
C PRO A 34 17.54 10.74 2.22
N VAL A 35 18.35 9.76 1.85
CA VAL A 35 18.43 8.44 2.49
C VAL A 35 19.63 8.40 3.42
N PHE A 36 19.43 8.01 4.68
CA PHE A 36 20.54 7.78 5.61
C PHE A 36 21.15 6.40 5.34
N ILE A 37 22.47 6.39 5.10
CA ILE A 37 23.24 5.16 4.90
C ILE A 37 23.60 4.58 6.28
N SER A 38 22.61 4.14 7.03
CA SER A 38 22.80 3.42 8.29
C SER A 38 22.00 2.13 8.24
N LYS A 39 22.63 1.01 8.61
CA LYS A 39 21.93 -0.26 8.74
C LYS A 39 20.80 -0.11 9.79
N ASN A 40 19.61 -0.55 9.45
CA ASN A 40 18.42 -0.58 10.32
C ASN A 40 17.89 0.81 10.75
N SER A 41 18.15 1.88 9.99
CA SER A 41 17.49 3.16 10.24
C SER A 41 16.05 3.12 9.71
N THR A 42 15.11 3.55 10.55
CA THR A 42 13.72 3.77 10.16
C THR A 42 13.43 5.27 10.11
N VAL A 43 12.44 5.64 9.31
CA VAL A 43 12.04 7.05 9.11
C VAL A 43 10.58 7.26 9.47
N THR A 44 10.30 8.39 10.09
CA THR A 44 8.98 9.01 10.13
C THR A 44 9.01 10.26 9.28
N PHE A 45 7.88 10.67 8.71
CA PHE A 45 7.90 11.81 7.80
C PHE A 45 6.58 12.57 7.79
N ASP A 46 6.69 13.81 7.33
CA ASP A 46 5.60 14.69 6.97
C ASP A 46 5.91 15.25 5.58
N MET A 47 5.12 14.88 4.57
CA MET A 47 5.40 15.15 3.18
C MET A 47 4.19 15.76 2.48
N GLU A 48 4.39 16.92 1.86
CA GLU A 48 3.40 17.51 0.97
C GLU A 48 3.74 17.19 -0.49
N VAL A 49 2.77 16.61 -1.18
CA VAL A 49 2.88 16.24 -2.59
C VAL A 49 1.96 17.12 -3.40
N SER A 50 2.52 17.87 -4.34
CA SER A 50 1.76 18.75 -5.25
C SER A 50 1.87 18.23 -6.67
N LEU A 51 0.75 17.81 -7.23
CA LEU A 51 0.65 17.23 -8.58
C LEU A 51 -0.33 18.03 -9.45
N PRO A 52 -0.16 18.00 -10.79
CA PRO A 52 -1.19 18.55 -11.69
C PRO A 52 -2.52 17.81 -11.52
N ASP A 53 -3.65 18.52 -11.59
CA ASP A 53 -4.96 17.88 -11.67
C ASP A 53 -5.11 17.13 -13.01
N PRO A 54 -5.65 15.87 -13.04
CA PRO A 54 -6.31 15.12 -11.97
C PRO A 54 -5.42 14.08 -11.26
N TRP A 55 -4.12 14.24 -11.24
CA TRP A 55 -3.22 13.29 -10.58
C TRP A 55 -3.48 13.19 -9.07
N GLU A 56 -3.37 11.97 -8.55
CA GLU A 56 -3.46 11.65 -7.12
C GLU A 56 -2.18 10.96 -6.66
N SER A 57 -1.80 11.19 -5.41
CA SER A 57 -0.67 10.49 -4.79
C SER A 57 -1.10 9.51 -3.73
N VAL A 58 -0.26 8.51 -3.48
CA VAL A 58 -0.39 7.56 -2.36
C VAL A 58 0.96 7.41 -1.68
N SER A 59 0.94 7.43 -0.35
CA SER A 59 2.08 7.13 0.51
C SER A 59 1.62 6.46 1.81
N GLN A 60 2.56 6.09 2.69
CA GLN A 60 2.25 5.60 4.02
C GLN A 60 1.62 6.70 4.89
N GLY A 61 1.00 6.25 5.99
CA GLY A 61 0.47 7.14 7.01
C GLY A 61 -0.87 7.77 6.68
N LYS A 62 -1.20 8.84 7.39
CA LYS A 62 -2.46 9.56 7.26
C LYS A 62 -2.46 10.44 6.03
N ARG A 63 -3.56 10.41 5.28
CA ARG A 63 -3.83 11.28 4.12
C ARG A 63 -4.61 12.51 4.57
N GLU A 64 -4.14 13.68 4.17
CA GLU A 64 -4.85 14.94 4.36
C GLU A 64 -4.90 15.71 3.02
N LYS A 65 -6.12 15.96 2.54
CA LYS A 65 -6.32 16.77 1.32
C LYS A 65 -6.18 18.23 1.69
N LEU A 66 -5.21 18.91 1.11
CA LEU A 66 -5.04 20.34 1.22
C LEU A 66 -5.78 21.05 0.07
N LYS A 67 -5.87 22.40 0.13
CA LYS A 67 -6.59 23.16 -0.89
C LYS A 67 -5.92 23.04 -2.26
N THR A 68 -6.71 22.65 -3.26
CA THR A 68 -6.29 22.72 -4.67
C THR A 68 -6.15 24.19 -5.08
N ALA A 69 -5.02 24.53 -5.67
CA ALA A 69 -4.76 25.86 -6.18
C ALA A 69 -4.05 25.80 -7.53
N LYS A 70 -4.40 26.70 -8.45
CA LYS A 70 -3.76 26.87 -9.76
C LYS A 70 -3.67 25.56 -10.59
N GLY A 71 -4.73 24.73 -10.58
CA GLY A 71 -4.78 23.46 -11.32
C GLY A 71 -3.87 22.36 -10.74
N ARG A 72 -3.51 22.48 -9.48
CA ARG A 72 -2.71 21.45 -8.77
C ARG A 72 -3.45 20.93 -7.56
N ARG A 73 -3.38 19.62 -7.35
CA ARG A 73 -3.82 18.94 -6.12
C ARG A 73 -2.66 18.88 -5.15
N VAL A 74 -2.91 19.20 -3.90
CA VAL A 74 -1.93 19.09 -2.83
C VAL A 74 -2.46 18.13 -1.78
N VAL A 75 -1.66 17.10 -1.49
CA VAL A 75 -1.97 16.09 -0.49
C VAL A 75 -0.80 16.02 0.48
N ARG A 76 -1.11 16.05 1.78
CA ARG A 76 -0.14 15.85 2.85
C ARG A 76 -0.23 14.41 3.33
N TRP A 77 0.92 13.78 3.46
CA TRP A 77 1.11 12.44 4.02
C TRP A 77 1.91 12.54 5.30
N ASN A 78 1.32 12.11 6.41
CA ASN A 78 1.99 12.11 7.70
C ASN A 78 2.10 10.68 8.22
N SER A 79 3.32 10.18 8.38
CA SER A 79 3.63 8.87 8.94
C SER A 79 4.41 9.03 10.24
N ASN A 80 3.71 8.85 11.36
CA ASN A 80 4.33 8.79 12.69
C ASN A 80 4.78 7.38 13.07
N PHE A 81 4.46 6.39 12.24
CA PHE A 81 4.92 5.02 12.41
C PHE A 81 6.25 4.85 11.65
N PRO A 82 7.33 4.42 12.33
CA PRO A 82 8.62 4.23 11.68
C PRO A 82 8.53 3.21 10.54
N SER A 83 9.14 3.52 9.39
CA SER A 83 9.20 2.66 8.22
C SER A 83 10.62 2.59 7.71
N GLU A 84 11.01 1.48 7.07
CA GLU A 84 12.35 1.31 6.51
C GLU A 84 12.62 2.28 5.35
N GLN A 85 11.58 2.69 4.64
CA GLN A 85 11.68 3.64 3.54
C GLN A 85 10.36 4.37 3.32
N ILE A 86 10.42 5.46 2.57
CA ILE A 86 9.24 6.20 2.10
C ILE A 86 8.88 5.71 0.70
N PHE A 87 7.60 5.43 0.50
CA PHE A 87 7.03 5.13 -0.82
C PHE A 87 6.19 6.30 -1.30
N LEU A 88 6.26 6.59 -2.59
CA LEU A 88 5.41 7.57 -3.25
C LEU A 88 4.93 7.01 -4.58
N ILE A 89 3.64 6.82 -4.69
CA ILE A 89 2.98 6.38 -5.91
C ILE A 89 2.11 7.52 -6.41
N ALA A 90 2.08 7.76 -7.70
CA ALA A 90 1.14 8.69 -8.29
C ALA A 90 0.65 8.24 -9.66
N ASN A 91 -0.62 8.52 -9.90
CA ASN A 91 -1.28 8.28 -11.17
C ASN A 91 -2.59 9.10 -11.24
N ARG A 92 -3.31 9.01 -12.35
CA ARG A 92 -4.68 9.52 -12.48
C ARG A 92 -5.66 8.53 -11.87
N PHE A 93 -5.70 8.48 -10.54
CA PHE A 93 -6.58 7.55 -9.85
C PHE A 93 -7.99 8.10 -9.67
N SER A 94 -8.99 7.22 -9.85
CA SER A 94 -10.30 7.35 -9.22
C SER A 94 -10.19 6.91 -7.76
N VAL A 95 -10.54 7.78 -6.81
CA VAL A 95 -10.29 7.55 -5.38
C VAL A 95 -11.61 7.37 -4.65
N TYR A 96 -11.74 6.23 -3.98
CA TYR A 96 -12.87 5.89 -3.12
C TYR A 96 -12.40 5.84 -1.68
N GLU A 97 -13.20 6.38 -0.77
CA GLU A 97 -12.86 6.48 0.65
C GLU A 97 -14.04 6.07 1.51
N GLU A 98 -13.78 5.30 2.55
CA GLU A 98 -14.74 4.98 3.59
C GLU A 98 -14.07 4.93 4.97
N LYS A 99 -14.79 5.31 6.02
CA LYS A 99 -14.32 5.22 7.39
C LYS A 99 -14.70 3.89 8.02
N HIS A 100 -13.78 3.32 8.78
CA HIS A 100 -14.00 2.16 9.62
C HIS A 100 -13.39 2.41 11.01
N GLY A 101 -14.21 2.87 11.95
CA GLY A 101 -13.72 3.41 13.21
C GLY A 101 -12.72 4.55 12.97
N ASN A 102 -11.52 4.41 13.51
CA ASN A 102 -10.44 5.40 13.36
C ASN A 102 -9.59 5.18 12.10
N ILE A 103 -9.89 4.15 11.30
CA ILE A 103 -9.14 3.80 10.10
C ILE A 103 -9.83 4.38 8.87
N SER A 104 -9.09 5.05 8.00
CA SER A 104 -9.58 5.43 6.67
C SER A 104 -9.23 4.34 5.67
N LEU A 105 -10.23 3.81 4.98
CA LEU A 105 -10.05 2.80 3.95
C LEU A 105 -10.19 3.43 2.58
N TYR A 106 -9.26 3.10 1.69
CA TYR A 106 -9.23 3.66 0.34
C TYR A 106 -9.13 2.56 -0.73
N ALA A 107 -9.67 2.87 -1.90
CA ALA A 107 -9.29 2.22 -3.15
C ALA A 107 -8.87 3.29 -4.16
N PHE A 108 -7.65 3.18 -4.67
CA PHE A 108 -7.10 4.02 -5.74
C PHE A 108 -7.10 3.17 -7.00
N LEU A 109 -8.02 3.44 -7.92
CA LEU A 109 -8.20 2.66 -9.14
C LEU A 109 -7.83 3.48 -10.36
N LEU A 110 -7.25 2.84 -11.37
CA LEU A 110 -6.86 3.48 -12.64
C LEU A 110 -8.08 3.84 -13.51
N GLN A 111 -9.23 3.22 -13.23
CA GLN A 111 -10.50 3.49 -13.88
C GLN A 111 -11.58 3.75 -12.83
N ASP A 112 -12.68 4.38 -13.24
CA ASP A 112 -13.83 4.59 -12.37
C ASP A 112 -14.65 3.29 -12.25
N GLU A 113 -14.37 2.50 -11.22
CA GLU A 113 -14.99 1.19 -10.95
C GLU A 113 -15.49 1.11 -9.50
N SER A 114 -16.57 1.85 -9.19
CA SER A 114 -17.12 1.94 -7.83
C SER A 114 -17.48 0.59 -7.20
N ASN A 115 -18.00 -0.36 -7.99
CA ASN A 115 -18.33 -1.70 -7.52
C ASN A 115 -17.07 -2.49 -7.10
N LEU A 116 -15.98 -2.38 -7.85
CA LEU A 116 -14.71 -2.99 -7.53
C LEU A 116 -14.12 -2.38 -6.26
N ALA A 117 -14.10 -1.04 -6.18
CA ALA A 117 -13.65 -0.31 -5.01
C ALA A 117 -14.40 -0.71 -3.75
N ASN A 118 -15.75 -0.76 -3.81
CA ASN A 118 -16.57 -1.15 -2.68
C ASN A 118 -16.25 -2.59 -2.21
N ARG A 119 -16.11 -3.54 -3.12
CA ARG A 119 -15.76 -4.93 -2.77
C ARG A 119 -14.45 -4.99 -1.98
N TYR A 120 -13.41 -4.29 -2.42
CA TYR A 120 -12.12 -4.27 -1.74
C TYR A 120 -12.19 -3.55 -0.39
N ILE A 121 -12.90 -2.44 -0.29
CA ILE A 121 -13.09 -1.71 0.97
C ILE A 121 -13.85 -2.57 2.00
N GLN A 122 -14.95 -3.21 1.61
CA GLN A 122 -15.70 -4.07 2.52
C GLN A 122 -14.89 -5.31 2.95
N THR A 123 -14.11 -5.87 2.04
CA THR A 123 -13.21 -6.98 2.34
C THR A 123 -12.09 -6.56 3.29
N ALA A 124 -11.51 -5.35 3.12
CA ALA A 124 -10.52 -4.82 4.05
C ALA A 124 -11.07 -4.66 5.46
N LYS A 125 -12.30 -4.11 5.62
CA LYS A 125 -12.98 -4.03 6.93
C LYS A 125 -13.04 -5.39 7.60
N TYR A 126 -13.53 -6.38 6.87
CA TYR A 126 -13.70 -7.73 7.40
C TYR A 126 -12.37 -8.31 7.91
N TYR A 127 -11.28 -8.24 7.11
CA TYR A 127 -10.01 -8.81 7.51
C TYR A 127 -9.28 -7.98 8.57
N ILE A 128 -9.40 -6.67 8.56
CA ILE A 128 -8.86 -5.81 9.63
C ILE A 128 -9.54 -6.16 10.96
N ASP A 129 -10.85 -6.33 10.98
CA ASP A 129 -11.58 -6.73 12.19
C ASP A 129 -11.21 -8.16 12.64
N LEU A 130 -11.12 -9.09 11.67
CA LEU A 130 -10.75 -10.48 11.96
C LEU A 130 -9.37 -10.56 12.60
N TYR A 131 -8.36 -9.98 11.96
CA TYR A 131 -6.98 -10.06 12.42
C TYR A 131 -6.72 -9.22 13.67
N SER A 132 -7.43 -8.10 13.86
CA SER A 132 -7.35 -7.34 15.09
C SER A 132 -7.76 -8.11 16.34
N ARG A 133 -8.63 -9.11 16.22
CA ARG A 133 -9.03 -10.00 17.34
C ARG A 133 -7.91 -10.94 17.77
N PHE A 134 -7.03 -11.33 16.85
CA PHE A 134 -5.93 -12.27 17.13
C PHE A 134 -4.61 -11.58 17.41
N LEU A 135 -4.35 -10.46 16.75
CA LEU A 135 -3.03 -9.81 16.70
C LEU A 135 -3.00 -8.48 17.43
N GLY A 136 -4.16 -8.01 17.91
CA GLY A 136 -4.28 -6.67 18.46
C GLY A 136 -4.66 -5.62 17.40
N PRO A 137 -4.82 -4.35 17.82
CA PRO A 137 -5.38 -3.32 16.95
C PRO A 137 -4.53 -3.11 15.69
N TYR A 138 -5.20 -2.78 14.59
CA TYR A 138 -4.54 -2.41 13.34
C TYR A 138 -3.58 -1.23 13.56
N PRO A 139 -2.30 -1.33 13.16
CA PRO A 139 -1.27 -0.40 13.61
C PRO A 139 -1.31 0.98 12.95
N TYR A 140 -2.07 1.14 11.85
CA TYR A 140 -2.09 2.39 11.08
C TYR A 140 -3.44 3.08 11.11
N SER A 141 -3.47 4.38 10.79
CA SER A 141 -4.71 5.17 10.66
C SER A 141 -5.39 5.04 9.29
N LYS A 142 -4.76 4.31 8.36
CA LYS A 142 -5.24 4.11 6.99
C LYS A 142 -4.88 2.72 6.48
N PHE A 143 -5.73 2.17 5.59
CA PHE A 143 -5.35 1.10 4.67
C PHE A 143 -5.86 1.44 3.26
N ALA A 144 -5.09 1.12 2.23
CA ALA A 144 -5.49 1.36 0.85
C ALA A 144 -5.16 0.19 -0.07
N LEU A 145 -6.10 -0.15 -0.96
CA LEU A 145 -5.78 -0.83 -2.21
C LEU A 145 -5.30 0.22 -3.21
N VAL A 146 -4.19 -0.03 -3.87
CA VAL A 146 -3.67 0.80 -4.95
C VAL A 146 -3.49 -0.06 -6.21
N GLU A 147 -4.21 0.28 -7.26
CA GLU A 147 -4.10 -0.42 -8.54
C GLU A 147 -2.81 -0.03 -9.26
N ASN A 148 -2.09 -1.02 -9.76
CA ASN A 148 -0.86 -0.86 -10.53
C ASN A 148 -1.04 -1.40 -11.95
N ALA A 149 -0.57 -0.68 -12.96
CA ALA A 149 -0.54 -1.17 -14.34
C ALA A 149 0.35 -2.41 -14.50
N ARG A 150 1.40 -2.53 -13.71
CA ARG A 150 2.28 -3.72 -13.65
C ARG A 150 1.62 -4.81 -12.81
N GLN A 151 1.79 -6.09 -13.21
CA GLN A 151 1.23 -7.22 -12.48
C GLN A 151 2.11 -7.55 -11.27
N THR A 152 1.80 -6.97 -10.13
CA THR A 152 2.51 -7.09 -8.85
C THR A 152 1.53 -7.32 -7.71
N GLY A 153 2.02 -7.91 -6.61
CA GLY A 153 1.39 -7.89 -5.28
C GLY A 153 2.47 -7.47 -4.30
N LEU A 154 2.32 -6.34 -3.64
CA LEU A 154 3.29 -5.80 -2.70
C LEU A 154 2.58 -5.18 -1.50
N GLY A 155 2.81 -5.74 -0.32
CA GLY A 155 2.38 -5.17 0.95
C GLY A 155 3.33 -4.06 1.38
N MET A 156 2.80 -2.86 1.54
CA MET A 156 3.53 -1.68 2.00
C MET A 156 2.90 -1.15 3.28
N PRO A 157 3.62 -0.37 4.12
CA PRO A 157 3.04 0.17 5.33
C PRO A 157 1.76 0.95 5.06
N SER A 158 0.62 0.45 5.56
CA SER A 158 -0.72 1.04 5.42
C SER A 158 -1.34 1.02 4.00
N PHE A 159 -0.80 0.26 3.04
CA PHE A 159 -1.43 0.04 1.74
C PHE A 159 -0.86 -1.19 1.01
N THR A 160 -1.56 -1.66 -0.01
CA THR A 160 -1.05 -2.69 -0.93
C THR A 160 -1.10 -2.20 -2.37
N LEU A 161 -0.06 -2.50 -3.13
CA LEU A 161 0.05 -2.21 -4.56
C LEU A 161 -0.21 -3.50 -5.35
N MET A 162 -1.34 -3.58 -6.04
CA MET A 162 -1.76 -4.80 -6.75
C MET A 162 -2.04 -4.54 -8.23
N GLY A 163 -1.65 -5.50 -9.06
CA GLY A 163 -1.77 -5.41 -10.50
C GLY A 163 -3.22 -5.36 -11.00
N SER A 164 -3.46 -4.57 -12.05
CA SER A 164 -4.78 -4.33 -12.65
C SER A 164 -5.55 -5.60 -13.01
N ARG A 165 -4.88 -6.61 -13.56
CA ARG A 165 -5.54 -7.89 -13.89
C ARG A 165 -5.87 -8.68 -12.64
N ILE A 166 -4.95 -8.68 -11.67
CA ILE A 166 -5.04 -9.46 -10.43
C ILE A 166 -6.27 -9.03 -9.64
N ILE A 167 -6.47 -7.74 -9.42
CA ILE A 167 -7.58 -7.23 -8.59
C ILE A 167 -8.97 -7.53 -9.15
N ARG A 168 -9.08 -7.92 -10.42
CA ARG A 168 -10.36 -8.28 -11.05
C ARG A 168 -10.73 -9.75 -10.91
N PHE A 169 -9.81 -10.61 -10.44
CA PHE A 169 -10.13 -12.00 -10.12
C PHE A 169 -10.83 -12.09 -8.75
N PRO A 170 -12.03 -12.68 -8.66
CA PRO A 170 -12.79 -12.72 -7.41
C PRO A 170 -12.07 -13.45 -6.26
N PHE A 171 -11.25 -14.44 -6.57
CA PHE A 171 -10.55 -15.23 -5.55
C PHE A 171 -9.46 -14.43 -4.81
N ILE A 172 -8.92 -13.36 -5.40
CA ILE A 172 -7.90 -12.50 -4.78
C ILE A 172 -8.40 -11.89 -3.48
N LEU A 173 -9.68 -11.60 -3.37
CA LEU A 173 -10.29 -11.10 -2.14
C LEU A 173 -10.17 -12.06 -0.95
N HIS A 174 -9.91 -13.34 -1.22
CA HIS A 174 -9.85 -14.41 -0.21
C HIS A 174 -8.52 -15.17 -0.21
N SER A 175 -7.52 -14.68 -0.92
CA SER A 175 -6.17 -15.23 -1.00
C SER A 175 -5.11 -14.14 -0.81
N SER A 176 -4.63 -13.53 -1.89
CA SER A 176 -3.55 -12.54 -1.82
C SER A 176 -3.93 -11.27 -1.06
N TYR A 177 -5.19 -10.81 -1.11
CA TYR A 177 -5.56 -9.57 -0.43
C TYR A 177 -5.48 -9.64 1.10
N PRO A 178 -6.01 -10.67 1.79
CA PRO A 178 -5.77 -10.85 3.22
C PRO A 178 -4.30 -11.05 3.58
N HIS A 179 -3.52 -11.70 2.72
CA HIS A 179 -2.08 -11.85 2.88
C HIS A 179 -1.39 -10.45 2.95
N GLU A 180 -1.66 -9.58 2.00
CA GLU A 180 -1.11 -8.22 1.98
C GLU A 180 -1.62 -7.34 3.15
N ILE A 181 -2.84 -7.58 3.64
CA ILE A 181 -3.36 -6.90 4.83
C ILE A 181 -2.57 -7.31 6.08
N LEU A 182 -2.25 -8.60 6.24
CA LEU A 182 -1.49 -9.13 7.38
C LEU A 182 -0.10 -8.53 7.50
N HIS A 183 0.55 -8.23 6.39
CA HIS A 183 1.85 -7.55 6.39
C HIS A 183 1.86 -6.21 7.12
N ASN A 184 0.71 -5.63 7.45
CA ASN A 184 0.66 -4.43 8.27
C ASN A 184 0.96 -4.69 9.75
N TRP A 185 0.75 -5.91 10.27
CA TRP A 185 1.15 -6.28 11.63
C TRP A 185 2.61 -6.73 11.68
N TRP A 186 3.07 -7.52 10.69
CA TRP A 186 4.47 -7.95 10.58
C TRP A 186 4.98 -7.84 9.14
N GLY A 187 6.28 -7.65 9.01
CA GLY A 187 6.90 -7.18 7.78
C GLY A 187 6.93 -5.66 7.70
N ASN A 188 5.80 -4.98 7.98
CA ASN A 188 5.71 -3.53 8.00
C ASN A 188 5.49 -2.95 9.41
N GLY A 189 4.82 -3.68 10.31
CA GLY A 189 4.58 -3.26 11.70
C GLY A 189 5.67 -3.75 12.64
N VAL A 190 6.02 -5.02 12.56
CA VAL A 190 7.16 -5.64 13.23
C VAL A 190 8.11 -6.13 12.17
N PHE A 191 9.32 -5.59 12.13
CA PHE A 191 10.30 -5.92 11.10
C PHE A 191 10.93 -7.30 11.33
N ALA A 192 11.04 -8.09 10.25
CA ALA A 192 11.75 -9.36 10.28
C ALA A 192 13.26 -9.13 10.15
N ASP A 193 14.06 -9.80 10.99
CA ASP A 193 15.50 -9.86 10.80
C ASP A 193 15.80 -10.88 9.67
N PRO A 194 16.36 -10.44 8.53
CA PRO A 194 16.64 -11.34 7.42
C PRO A 194 17.65 -12.44 7.73
N ASN A 195 18.42 -12.30 8.83
CA ASN A 195 19.41 -13.29 9.23
C ASN A 195 18.81 -14.48 10.00
N VAL A 196 17.58 -14.37 10.50
CA VAL A 196 16.92 -15.45 11.29
C VAL A 196 15.77 -16.11 10.54
N GLY A 197 15.67 -15.90 9.23
CA GLY A 197 14.67 -16.52 8.38
C GLY A 197 13.43 -15.65 8.15
N ASN A 198 12.63 -16.04 7.17
CA ASN A 198 11.44 -15.29 6.75
C ASN A 198 10.18 -15.76 7.50
N TRP A 199 10.18 -15.58 8.83
CA TRP A 199 9.04 -15.94 9.67
C TRP A 199 7.79 -15.11 9.35
N SER A 200 7.97 -13.88 8.87
CA SER A 200 6.87 -12.96 8.49
C SER A 200 6.00 -13.59 7.39
N GLU A 201 6.61 -14.08 6.32
CA GLU A 201 5.88 -14.77 5.25
C GLU A 201 5.23 -16.08 5.73
N GLY A 202 5.93 -16.84 6.58
CA GLY A 202 5.40 -18.08 7.11
C GLY A 202 4.13 -17.88 7.95
N LEU A 203 4.11 -16.87 8.83
CA LEU A 203 2.92 -16.52 9.60
C LEU A 203 1.81 -15.92 8.73
N THR A 204 2.17 -15.13 7.74
CA THR A 204 1.21 -14.54 6.80
C THR A 204 0.53 -15.63 5.98
N ALA A 205 1.29 -16.57 5.41
CA ALA A 205 0.75 -17.71 4.67
C ALA A 205 -0.15 -18.60 5.58
N TYR A 206 0.29 -18.86 6.82
CA TYR A 206 -0.53 -19.62 7.76
C TYR A 206 -1.89 -18.95 8.01
N LEU A 207 -1.94 -17.66 8.32
CA LEU A 207 -3.18 -16.97 8.68
C LEU A 207 -4.04 -16.54 7.47
N ALA A 208 -3.43 -16.22 6.33
CA ALA A 208 -4.16 -15.83 5.13
C ALA A 208 -4.66 -17.02 4.31
N ASP A 209 -3.90 -18.12 4.28
CA ASP A 209 -4.23 -19.26 3.44
C ASP A 209 -4.75 -20.43 4.28
N HIS A 210 -3.91 -21.06 5.10
CA HIS A 210 -4.30 -22.26 5.87
C HIS A 210 -5.47 -22.01 6.82
N PHE A 211 -5.37 -21.01 7.69
CA PHE A 211 -6.42 -20.69 8.67
C PHE A 211 -7.77 -20.36 8.02
N LEU A 212 -7.77 -19.60 6.90
CA LEU A 212 -9.00 -19.26 6.19
C LEU A 212 -9.63 -20.47 5.49
N LEU A 213 -8.83 -21.44 5.05
CA LEU A 213 -9.31 -22.70 4.51
C LEU A 213 -9.85 -23.62 5.64
N GLU A 214 -9.14 -23.69 6.76
CA GLU A 214 -9.56 -24.46 7.93
C GLU A 214 -10.90 -23.94 8.47
N ALA A 215 -11.09 -22.61 8.60
CA ALA A 215 -12.35 -22.01 9.00
C ALA A 215 -13.54 -22.34 8.07
N LYS A 216 -13.25 -22.72 6.82
CA LYS A 216 -14.24 -23.20 5.83
C LYS A 216 -14.36 -24.75 5.80
N GLY A 217 -13.74 -25.47 6.73
CA GLY A 217 -13.70 -26.93 6.75
C GLY A 217 -12.86 -27.54 5.63
N LYS A 218 -11.93 -26.80 5.05
CA LYS A 218 -11.10 -27.21 3.91
C LYS A 218 -9.60 -27.21 4.23
N GLY A 219 -9.22 -27.25 5.50
CA GLY A 219 -7.81 -27.21 5.92
C GLY A 219 -6.91 -28.28 5.31
N SER A 220 -7.48 -29.46 4.95
CA SER A 220 -6.73 -30.54 4.28
C SER A 220 -6.36 -30.24 2.81
N GLN A 221 -6.80 -29.11 2.26
CA GLN A 221 -6.50 -28.70 0.89
C GLN A 221 -5.27 -27.81 0.79
N TYR A 222 -4.64 -27.48 1.95
CA TYR A 222 -3.44 -26.64 2.03
C TYR A 222 -2.17 -27.49 2.13
#